data_4b5b5baf5962cd4c145c96f73876271a
#
_entry.id   4b5b5baf5962cd4c145c96f73876271a
#
_cell.length_a   1.000
_cell.length_b   1.000
_cell.length_c   1.000
_cell.angle_alpha   90.00
_cell.angle_beta   90.00
_cell.angle_gamma   90.00
#
_symmetry.space_group_name_H-M   'P 1'
#
loop_
_entity.id
_entity.type
_entity.pdbx_description
1 polymer ?
#
loop_
_entity_poly.entity_id
_entity_poly.type
_entity_poly.pdbx_seq_one_letter_code
_entity_poly.pdbx_strand_id
1 'polypeptide(L)'
;MKKKIAINGFGRIGRLVFRAYLERSEEFNKTYEISYINDLADIDSNIHLLKYDSVHGPLNQEIQKIADNKFKVEQNDITVTSERNPIDLNWKEKEVDVILECTGVFASKEKALSHIESGAKKVVVSAPCTNADFTVVQGVNHEKMVSDHIIISNASCTTNCLSPVAYVIDNEFGIENGYMTTIHSYTGDQNTVDTFHKDLRRARAAANNIIPTSTGAAKAVGLVLPHLKGKLDGTAIRVPTPNVSLVDFKFNTKKNISIEELNNKFQEYASGPLKGILAVDTDPKVSSDFNHDPRSSILDLTETTTVSNTFGRVLTWYDNEWGFSNRMLETTEQVCKL
;
A
#
# COMPACT_ATOMS: atom_id res chain seq x y z
N MET A 1 27.10 -6.08 2.85
CA MET A 1 26.66 -6.25 1.44
C MET A 1 25.21 -5.78 1.35
N LYS A 2 24.83 -5.15 0.24
CA LYS A 2 23.42 -4.81 -0.04
C LYS A 2 22.60 -6.09 -0.13
N LYS A 3 21.34 -6.03 0.33
CA LYS A 3 20.40 -7.14 0.15
C LYS A 3 19.87 -7.14 -1.28
N LYS A 4 19.70 -8.32 -1.87
CA LYS A 4 19.10 -8.48 -3.20
C LYS A 4 17.59 -8.69 -3.07
N ILE A 5 16.83 -7.90 -3.79
CA ILE A 5 15.37 -7.93 -3.79
C ILE A 5 14.86 -8.40 -5.15
N ALA A 6 13.80 -9.19 -5.13
CA ALA A 6 13.04 -9.52 -6.33
C ALA A 6 11.58 -9.05 -6.18
N ILE A 7 11.00 -8.57 -7.28
CA ILE A 7 9.56 -8.27 -7.39
C ILE A 7 8.90 -9.45 -8.10
N ASN A 8 7.96 -10.12 -7.46
CA ASN A 8 7.11 -11.13 -8.06
C ASN A 8 5.76 -10.51 -8.43
N GLY A 9 5.48 -10.41 -9.73
CA GLY A 9 4.34 -9.69 -10.29
C GLY A 9 4.66 -8.23 -10.62
N PHE A 10 4.79 -7.94 -11.91
CA PHE A 10 5.10 -6.60 -12.41
C PHE A 10 3.85 -5.89 -12.98
N GLY A 11 2.71 -6.12 -12.31
CA GLY A 11 1.44 -5.41 -12.52
C GLY A 11 1.51 -3.95 -12.05
N ARG A 12 0.34 -3.33 -11.76
CA ARG A 12 0.29 -1.93 -11.28
C ARG A 12 1.25 -1.69 -10.12
N ILE A 13 1.07 -2.42 -9.03
CA ILE A 13 1.85 -2.18 -7.78
C ILE A 13 3.32 -2.52 -7.97
N GLY A 14 3.67 -3.65 -8.58
CA GLY A 14 5.08 -4.01 -8.81
C GLY A 14 5.83 -2.96 -9.62
N ARG A 15 5.21 -2.41 -10.69
CA ARG A 15 5.81 -1.33 -11.47
C ARG A 15 5.95 -0.03 -10.68
N LEU A 16 4.95 0.34 -9.88
CA LEU A 16 5.00 1.56 -9.09
C LEU A 16 5.97 1.46 -7.91
N VAL A 17 6.10 0.28 -7.30
CA VAL A 17 7.17 0.01 -6.32
C VAL A 17 8.54 0.21 -6.98
N PHE A 18 8.74 -0.29 -8.19
CA PHE A 18 10.01 -0.11 -8.90
C PHE A 18 10.24 1.36 -9.29
N ARG A 19 9.22 2.09 -9.76
CA ARG A 19 9.32 3.52 -10.03
C ARG A 19 9.65 4.33 -8.78
N ALA A 20 8.97 4.06 -7.67
CA ALA A 20 9.25 4.72 -6.39
C ALA A 20 10.68 4.43 -5.89
N TYR A 21 11.17 3.19 -6.12
CA TYR A 21 12.56 2.85 -5.84
C TYR A 21 13.55 3.66 -6.69
N LEU A 22 13.26 3.86 -7.97
CA LEU A 22 14.11 4.71 -8.84
C LEU A 22 14.14 6.16 -8.37
N GLU A 23 12.98 6.72 -8.01
CA GLU A 23 12.89 8.10 -7.51
C GLU A 23 13.59 8.31 -6.16
N ARG A 24 13.62 7.29 -5.30
CA ARG A 24 14.23 7.30 -3.97
C ARG A 24 15.51 6.45 -3.90
N SER A 25 16.17 6.25 -5.02
CA SER A 25 17.32 5.35 -5.12
C SER A 25 18.48 5.73 -4.19
N GLU A 26 18.73 7.02 -3.97
CA GLU A 26 19.76 7.51 -3.04
C GLU A 26 19.53 7.07 -1.59
N GLU A 27 18.28 6.91 -1.21
CA GLU A 27 17.88 6.44 0.12
C GLU A 27 18.07 4.94 0.26
N PHE A 28 17.45 4.16 -0.64
CA PHE A 28 17.36 2.71 -0.50
C PHE A 28 18.60 1.95 -0.97
N ASN A 29 19.34 2.47 -1.95
CA ASN A 29 20.55 1.83 -2.49
C ASN A 29 21.68 1.63 -1.46
N LYS A 30 21.56 2.18 -0.27
CA LYS A 30 22.50 1.91 0.83
C LYS A 30 22.22 0.58 1.51
N THR A 31 20.97 0.13 1.48
CA THR A 31 20.49 -1.06 2.20
C THR A 31 20.25 -2.24 1.27
N TYR A 32 19.60 -2.02 0.12
CA TYR A 32 19.24 -3.07 -0.82
C TYR A 32 19.27 -2.60 -2.28
N GLU A 33 19.13 -3.55 -3.18
CA GLU A 33 18.97 -3.32 -4.61
C GLU A 33 17.88 -4.25 -5.17
N ILE A 34 17.06 -3.74 -6.09
CA ILE A 34 16.12 -4.55 -6.85
C ILE A 34 16.85 -5.06 -8.09
N SER A 35 17.05 -6.40 -8.17
CA SER A 35 17.85 -7.03 -9.21
C SER A 35 17.03 -7.97 -10.10
N TYR A 36 15.85 -8.41 -9.64
CA TYR A 36 15.02 -9.38 -10.35
C TYR A 36 13.56 -8.95 -10.38
N ILE A 37 12.93 -9.25 -11.50
CA ILE A 37 11.48 -9.15 -11.69
C ILE A 37 11.00 -10.47 -12.26
N ASN A 38 9.94 -11.04 -11.68
CA ASN A 38 9.22 -12.16 -12.25
C ASN A 38 7.83 -11.71 -12.69
N ASP A 39 7.52 -11.88 -13.96
CA ASP A 39 6.20 -11.61 -14.52
C ASP A 39 5.93 -12.49 -15.73
N LEU A 40 4.67 -12.83 -15.98
CA LEU A 40 4.29 -13.72 -17.09
C LEU A 40 4.20 -13.01 -18.44
N ALA A 41 4.22 -11.67 -18.46
CA ALA A 41 4.32 -10.88 -19.68
C ALA A 41 5.76 -10.93 -20.23
N ASP A 42 5.90 -10.73 -21.52
CA ASP A 42 7.20 -10.60 -22.16
C ASP A 42 7.93 -9.31 -21.73
N ILE A 43 9.24 -9.28 -21.92
CA ILE A 43 10.09 -8.17 -21.48
C ILE A 43 9.74 -6.85 -22.16
N ASP A 44 9.34 -6.88 -23.45
CA ASP A 44 9.04 -5.66 -24.21
C ASP A 44 7.73 -5.03 -23.69
N SER A 45 6.73 -5.85 -23.38
CA SER A 45 5.50 -5.42 -22.70
C SER A 45 5.79 -4.84 -21.32
N ASN A 46 6.64 -5.47 -20.54
CA ASN A 46 7.04 -4.99 -19.21
C ASN A 46 7.77 -3.64 -19.29
N ILE A 47 8.71 -3.49 -20.21
CA ILE A 47 9.42 -2.23 -20.46
C ILE A 47 8.46 -1.13 -20.92
N HIS A 48 7.55 -1.45 -21.87
CA HIS A 48 6.57 -0.49 -22.35
C HIS A 48 5.67 0.04 -21.23
N LEU A 49 5.11 -0.86 -20.41
CA LEU A 49 4.24 -0.49 -19.30
C LEU A 49 4.98 0.16 -18.12
N LEU A 50 6.28 -0.10 -17.97
CA LEU A 50 7.12 0.63 -17.03
C LEU A 50 7.35 2.07 -17.50
N LYS A 51 7.58 2.24 -18.82
CA LYS A 51 7.87 3.55 -19.40
C LYS A 51 6.64 4.45 -19.46
N TYR A 52 5.48 3.91 -19.84
CA TYR A 52 4.26 4.67 -20.05
C TYR A 52 3.19 4.28 -19.03
N ASP A 53 2.73 5.25 -18.27
CA ASP A 53 1.69 5.07 -17.27
C ASP A 53 0.60 6.12 -17.43
N SER A 54 -0.66 5.66 -17.55
CA SER A 54 -1.80 6.55 -17.79
C SER A 54 -2.16 7.43 -16.61
N VAL A 55 -1.70 7.09 -15.41
CA VAL A 55 -2.00 7.79 -14.16
C VAL A 55 -0.81 8.63 -13.69
N HIS A 56 0.38 8.02 -13.66
CA HIS A 56 1.61 8.64 -13.15
C HIS A 56 2.50 9.25 -14.26
N GLY A 57 2.06 9.18 -15.52
CA GLY A 57 2.81 9.73 -16.64
C GLY A 57 4.02 8.89 -17.08
N PRO A 58 4.77 9.35 -18.07
CA PRO A 58 5.94 8.63 -18.57
C PRO A 58 7.07 8.63 -17.53
N LEU A 59 7.83 7.52 -17.47
CA LEU A 59 9.07 7.44 -16.72
C LEU A 59 10.14 8.31 -17.42
N ASN A 60 10.79 9.19 -16.69
CA ASN A 60 11.79 10.10 -17.25
C ASN A 60 13.13 9.41 -17.52
N GLN A 61 13.45 8.35 -16.77
CA GLN A 61 14.69 7.59 -16.92
C GLN A 61 14.67 6.78 -18.22
N GLU A 62 15.82 6.69 -18.86
CA GLU A 62 16.00 5.84 -20.03
C GLU A 62 15.98 4.37 -19.62
N ILE A 63 15.23 3.56 -20.39
CA ILE A 63 15.19 2.11 -20.23
C ILE A 63 15.86 1.50 -21.46
N GLN A 64 16.91 0.71 -21.25
CA GLN A 64 17.65 0.01 -22.29
C GLN A 64 17.47 -1.50 -22.14
N LYS A 65 16.88 -2.16 -23.14
CA LYS A 65 16.90 -3.63 -23.24
C LYS A 65 18.32 -4.07 -23.58
N ILE A 66 18.93 -4.89 -22.75
CA ILE A 66 20.33 -5.35 -22.94
C ILE A 66 20.44 -6.83 -23.30
N ALA A 67 19.38 -7.61 -23.08
CA ALA A 67 19.24 -9.00 -23.53
C ALA A 67 17.77 -9.41 -23.57
N ASP A 68 17.46 -10.62 -24.04
CA ASP A 68 16.08 -11.13 -24.11
C ASP A 68 15.37 -11.22 -22.76
N ASN A 69 16.16 -11.31 -21.69
CA ASN A 69 15.66 -11.38 -20.33
C ASN A 69 16.27 -10.32 -19.40
N LYS A 70 16.85 -9.25 -19.96
CA LYS A 70 17.48 -8.19 -19.14
C LYS A 70 17.23 -6.82 -19.71
N PHE A 71 16.96 -5.87 -18.82
CA PHE A 71 16.96 -4.45 -19.15
C PHE A 71 17.71 -3.65 -18.08
N LYS A 72 18.10 -2.45 -18.43
CA LYS A 72 18.79 -1.51 -17.57
C LYS A 72 17.98 -0.23 -17.46
N VAL A 73 17.90 0.32 -16.23
CA VAL A 73 17.40 1.66 -15.97
C VAL A 73 18.44 2.38 -15.11
N GLU A 74 19.06 3.44 -15.64
CA GLU A 74 20.20 4.12 -15.00
C GLU A 74 21.33 3.14 -14.66
N GLN A 75 21.55 2.89 -13.36
CA GLN A 75 22.59 1.97 -12.87
C GLN A 75 22.04 0.60 -12.46
N ASN A 76 20.72 0.40 -12.57
CA ASN A 76 20.07 -0.81 -12.12
C ASN A 76 19.92 -1.81 -13.28
N ASP A 77 20.64 -2.91 -13.19
CA ASP A 77 20.51 -4.04 -14.13
C ASP A 77 19.45 -5.00 -13.60
N ILE A 78 18.38 -5.21 -14.35
CA ILE A 78 17.23 -6.01 -13.96
C ILE A 78 17.16 -7.27 -14.81
N THR A 79 17.18 -8.43 -14.15
CA THR A 79 16.90 -9.71 -14.80
C THR A 79 15.42 -10.04 -14.68
N VAL A 80 14.78 -10.35 -15.81
CA VAL A 80 13.37 -10.73 -15.88
C VAL A 80 13.26 -12.25 -15.99
N THR A 81 12.38 -12.84 -15.19
CA THR A 81 11.99 -14.26 -15.27
C THR A 81 10.49 -14.35 -15.55
N SER A 82 10.01 -15.49 -16.07
CA SER A 82 8.62 -15.71 -16.41
C SER A 82 8.13 -17.07 -15.90
N GLU A 83 8.19 -17.23 -14.57
CA GLU A 83 7.80 -18.46 -13.90
C GLU A 83 6.47 -18.28 -13.14
N ARG A 84 5.53 -19.20 -13.40
CA ARG A 84 4.22 -19.18 -12.73
C ARG A 84 4.30 -19.73 -11.31
N ASN A 85 5.12 -20.74 -11.09
CA ASN A 85 5.30 -21.36 -9.78
C ASN A 85 6.53 -20.78 -9.10
N PRO A 86 6.39 -20.12 -7.93
CA PRO A 86 7.54 -19.51 -7.24
C PRO A 86 8.69 -20.49 -6.90
N ILE A 87 8.41 -21.77 -6.74
CA ILE A 87 9.43 -22.78 -6.43
C ILE A 87 10.47 -22.87 -7.57
N ASP A 88 10.04 -22.70 -8.82
CA ASP A 88 10.89 -22.82 -10.00
C ASP A 88 11.79 -21.58 -10.23
N LEU A 89 11.58 -20.52 -9.43
CA LEU A 89 12.36 -19.28 -9.51
C LEU A 89 13.79 -19.41 -8.99
N ASN A 90 14.09 -20.44 -8.18
CA ASN A 90 15.43 -20.73 -7.67
C ASN A 90 16.13 -19.51 -7.03
N TRP A 91 15.43 -18.87 -6.09
CA TRP A 91 15.93 -17.66 -5.41
C TRP A 91 17.24 -17.88 -4.67
N LYS A 92 17.50 -19.11 -4.21
CA LYS A 92 18.76 -19.49 -3.57
C LYS A 92 19.96 -19.27 -4.48
N GLU A 93 19.89 -19.74 -5.74
CA GLU A 93 20.98 -19.60 -6.71
C GLU A 93 21.18 -18.15 -7.15
N LYS A 94 20.11 -17.36 -7.13
CA LYS A 94 20.12 -15.93 -7.44
C LYS A 94 20.55 -15.07 -6.24
N GLU A 95 20.72 -15.68 -5.07
CA GLU A 95 21.06 -15.00 -3.81
C GLU A 95 20.05 -13.90 -3.42
N VAL A 96 18.77 -14.11 -3.71
CA VAL A 96 17.71 -13.15 -3.37
C VAL A 96 17.37 -13.26 -1.88
N ASP A 97 17.43 -12.13 -1.19
CA ASP A 97 17.14 -12.07 0.25
C ASP A 97 15.64 -11.88 0.53
N VAL A 98 15.00 -10.95 -0.17
CA VAL A 98 13.59 -10.58 0.08
C VAL A 98 12.79 -10.55 -1.22
N ILE A 99 11.58 -11.09 -1.16
CA ILE A 99 10.62 -11.01 -2.26
C ILE A 99 9.56 -9.96 -1.94
N LEU A 100 9.29 -9.09 -2.89
CA LEU A 100 8.11 -8.24 -2.91
C LEU A 100 7.03 -8.96 -3.70
N GLU A 101 6.07 -9.55 -2.99
CA GLU A 101 4.98 -10.30 -3.61
C GLU A 101 3.86 -9.35 -4.03
N CYS A 102 3.81 -9.06 -5.33
CA CYS A 102 2.91 -8.06 -5.93
C CYS A 102 1.89 -8.66 -6.91
N THR A 103 1.75 -9.99 -6.98
CA THR A 103 0.80 -10.63 -7.90
C THR A 103 -0.64 -10.60 -7.39
N GLY A 104 -0.84 -10.50 -6.06
CA GLY A 104 -2.13 -10.69 -5.41
C GLY A 104 -2.58 -12.16 -5.32
N VAL A 105 -1.85 -13.11 -5.91
CA VAL A 105 -2.19 -14.55 -5.91
C VAL A 105 -1.72 -15.24 -4.64
N PHE A 106 -0.56 -14.85 -4.12
CA PHE A 106 0.10 -15.47 -2.96
C PHE A 106 -0.16 -14.69 -1.67
N ALA A 107 -1.39 -14.19 -1.48
CA ALA A 107 -1.80 -13.36 -0.35
C ALA A 107 -2.25 -14.21 0.87
N SER A 108 -1.57 -15.30 1.16
CA SER A 108 -1.63 -16.03 2.42
C SER A 108 -0.25 -16.57 2.78
N LYS A 109 0.01 -16.78 4.07
CA LYS A 109 1.29 -17.33 4.54
C LYS A 109 1.62 -18.64 3.84
N GLU A 110 0.66 -19.55 3.76
CA GLU A 110 0.81 -20.89 3.19
C GLU A 110 1.27 -20.81 1.72
N LYS A 111 0.70 -19.87 0.95
CA LYS A 111 1.08 -19.67 -0.45
C LYS A 111 2.42 -18.95 -0.58
N ALA A 112 2.66 -17.93 0.23
CA ALA A 112 3.86 -17.13 0.17
C ALA A 112 5.12 -17.92 0.60
N LEU A 113 4.96 -18.99 1.40
CA LEU A 113 6.06 -19.90 1.77
C LEU A 113 6.73 -20.56 0.58
N SER A 114 6.07 -20.69 -0.58
CA SER A 114 6.71 -21.17 -1.81
C SER A 114 7.93 -20.35 -2.25
N HIS A 115 7.98 -19.07 -1.92
CA HIS A 115 9.18 -18.25 -2.14
C HIS A 115 10.31 -18.60 -1.19
N ILE A 116 9.99 -18.98 0.06
CA ILE A 116 10.97 -19.41 1.05
C ILE A 116 11.52 -20.79 0.64
N GLU A 117 10.66 -21.69 0.18
CA GLU A 117 11.07 -22.99 -0.37
C GLU A 117 11.99 -22.83 -1.59
N SER A 118 11.77 -21.80 -2.41
CA SER A 118 12.66 -21.42 -3.53
C SER A 118 13.99 -20.82 -3.06
N GLY A 119 14.13 -20.47 -1.78
CA GLY A 119 15.37 -20.01 -1.16
C GLY A 119 15.45 -18.54 -0.79
N ALA A 120 14.39 -17.77 -0.92
CA ALA A 120 14.33 -16.42 -0.35
C ALA A 120 14.29 -16.48 1.18
N LYS A 121 14.77 -15.44 1.84
CA LYS A 121 14.80 -15.39 3.31
C LYS A 121 13.51 -14.82 3.92
N LYS A 122 12.91 -13.84 3.24
CA LYS A 122 11.69 -13.15 3.69
C LYS A 122 10.81 -12.77 2.50
N VAL A 123 9.51 -12.57 2.77
CA VAL A 123 8.53 -12.12 1.78
C VAL A 123 7.75 -10.94 2.36
N VAL A 124 7.66 -9.84 1.61
CA VAL A 124 6.77 -8.70 1.89
C VAL A 124 5.63 -8.75 0.88
N VAL A 125 4.42 -8.99 1.38
CA VAL A 125 3.21 -9.13 0.56
C VAL A 125 2.52 -7.78 0.40
N SER A 126 2.27 -7.36 -0.83
CA SER A 126 1.62 -6.09 -1.19
C SER A 126 0.09 -6.13 -1.07
N ALA A 127 -0.43 -6.88 -0.13
CA ALA A 127 -1.86 -7.08 0.10
C ALA A 127 -2.11 -7.52 1.55
N PRO A 128 -3.35 -7.45 2.06
CA PRO A 128 -3.73 -8.18 3.26
C PRO A 128 -3.40 -9.67 3.07
N CYS A 129 -2.58 -10.22 3.97
CA CYS A 129 -2.09 -11.59 3.87
C CYS A 129 -2.64 -12.42 5.02
N THR A 130 -3.41 -13.45 4.67
CA THR A 130 -3.98 -14.37 5.67
C THR A 130 -2.86 -15.10 6.40
N ASN A 131 -2.93 -15.16 7.73
CA ASN A 131 -1.96 -15.83 8.60
C ASN A 131 -0.51 -15.30 8.46
N ALA A 132 -0.29 -14.07 7.96
CA ALA A 132 1.04 -13.48 7.95
C ALA A 132 1.65 -13.47 9.36
N ASP A 133 2.98 -13.58 9.47
CA ASP A 133 3.67 -13.49 10.76
C ASP A 133 3.49 -12.10 11.37
N PHE A 134 3.45 -11.07 10.53
CA PHE A 134 3.23 -9.70 10.94
C PHE A 134 2.50 -8.90 9.86
N THR A 135 1.52 -8.10 10.27
CA THR A 135 0.87 -7.10 9.42
C THR A 135 1.38 -5.73 9.85
N VAL A 136 2.11 -5.06 8.98
CA VAL A 136 2.78 -3.79 9.27
C VAL A 136 2.04 -2.61 8.67
N VAL A 137 1.99 -1.51 9.41
CA VAL A 137 1.70 -0.15 8.93
C VAL A 137 2.79 0.76 9.45
N GLN A 138 3.52 1.38 8.55
CA GLN A 138 4.60 2.31 8.88
C GLN A 138 4.07 3.50 9.70
N GLY A 139 4.83 3.91 10.70
CA GLY A 139 4.45 4.96 11.65
C GLY A 139 3.53 4.49 12.77
N VAL A 140 2.93 3.28 12.70
CA VAL A 140 1.96 2.81 13.70
C VAL A 140 2.47 1.62 14.51
N ASN A 141 2.91 0.56 13.85
CA ASN A 141 3.38 -0.64 14.55
C ASN A 141 4.69 -1.21 13.99
N HIS A 142 5.31 -0.54 13.04
CA HIS A 142 6.51 -1.04 12.34
C HIS A 142 7.67 -1.37 13.29
N GLU A 143 7.81 -0.65 14.40
CA GLU A 143 8.84 -0.91 15.43
C GLU A 143 8.69 -2.27 16.12
N LYS A 144 7.50 -2.89 16.04
CA LYS A 144 7.21 -4.22 16.61
C LYS A 144 7.62 -5.37 15.69
N MET A 145 8.12 -5.07 14.50
CA MET A 145 8.60 -6.08 13.58
C MET A 145 9.95 -6.62 14.06
N VAL A 146 10.10 -7.95 14.06
CA VAL A 146 11.30 -8.66 14.55
C VAL A 146 11.86 -9.59 13.47
N SER A 147 13.13 -10.03 13.66
CA SER A 147 13.82 -10.89 12.72
C SER A 147 13.12 -12.21 12.41
N ASP A 148 12.35 -12.74 13.35
CA ASP A 148 11.65 -14.03 13.21
C ASP A 148 10.39 -13.94 12.32
N HIS A 149 9.91 -12.73 11.99
CA HIS A 149 8.83 -12.55 11.03
C HIS A 149 9.36 -12.81 9.62
N ILE A 150 8.83 -13.84 8.96
CA ILE A 150 9.28 -14.29 7.62
C ILE A 150 8.32 -13.81 6.53
N ILE A 151 7.01 -13.97 6.74
CA ILE A 151 5.97 -13.50 5.82
C ILE A 151 5.32 -12.26 6.41
N ILE A 152 5.58 -11.11 5.82
CA ILE A 152 5.14 -9.81 6.27
C ILE A 152 4.07 -9.27 5.33
N SER A 153 2.92 -8.87 5.85
CA SER A 153 1.88 -8.18 5.09
C SER A 153 2.04 -6.66 5.22
N ASN A 154 2.10 -5.95 4.11
CA ASN A 154 2.05 -4.48 4.09
C ASN A 154 0.61 -3.94 4.21
N ALA A 155 -0.34 -4.77 4.68
CA ALA A 155 -1.76 -4.48 4.76
C ALA A 155 -2.39 -4.07 3.41
N SER A 156 -3.43 -3.24 3.42
CA SER A 156 -4.01 -2.61 2.23
C SER A 156 -3.72 -1.11 2.18
N CYS A 157 -3.88 -0.50 1.03
CA CYS A 157 -3.76 0.96 0.89
C CYS A 157 -4.73 1.71 1.83
N THR A 158 -5.97 1.24 1.94
CA THR A 158 -6.98 1.81 2.85
C THR A 158 -6.60 1.61 4.31
N THR A 159 -6.05 0.46 4.70
CA THR A 159 -5.57 0.22 6.07
C THR A 159 -4.39 1.14 6.40
N ASN A 160 -3.47 1.35 5.45
CA ASN A 160 -2.36 2.29 5.60
C ASN A 160 -2.84 3.74 5.76
N CYS A 161 -3.95 4.12 5.10
CA CYS A 161 -4.56 5.43 5.25
C CYS A 161 -5.27 5.58 6.61
N LEU A 162 -6.13 4.63 6.98
CA LEU A 162 -6.96 4.72 8.19
C LEU A 162 -6.16 4.56 9.49
N SER A 163 -5.14 3.67 9.50
CA SER A 163 -4.45 3.33 10.76
C SER A 163 -3.72 4.50 11.41
N PRO A 164 -3.00 5.38 10.70
CA PRO A 164 -2.39 6.57 11.31
C PRO A 164 -3.44 7.53 11.90
N VAL A 165 -4.57 7.70 11.23
CA VAL A 165 -5.67 8.55 11.71
C VAL A 165 -6.30 7.96 12.97
N ALA A 166 -6.62 6.66 12.95
CA ALA A 166 -7.15 5.96 14.12
C ALA A 166 -6.14 5.97 15.29
N TYR A 167 -4.84 5.85 15.02
CA TYR A 167 -3.78 5.93 16.01
C TYR A 167 -3.76 7.27 16.74
N VAL A 168 -3.85 8.39 16.02
CA VAL A 168 -3.89 9.73 16.61
C VAL A 168 -5.14 9.89 17.47
N ILE A 169 -6.32 9.59 16.93
CA ILE A 169 -7.59 9.75 17.65
C ILE A 169 -7.62 8.88 18.91
N ASP A 170 -7.16 7.63 18.81
CA ASP A 170 -7.22 6.71 19.94
C ASP A 170 -6.23 7.09 21.04
N ASN A 171 -5.01 7.50 20.72
CA ASN A 171 -4.02 7.93 21.69
C ASN A 171 -4.47 9.17 22.47
N GLU A 172 -5.07 10.14 21.79
CA GLU A 172 -5.43 11.42 22.39
C GLU A 172 -6.79 11.38 23.09
N PHE A 173 -7.77 10.75 22.45
CA PHE A 173 -9.18 10.83 22.87
C PHE A 173 -9.79 9.47 23.23
N GLY A 174 -9.17 8.37 22.83
CA GLY A 174 -9.68 7.01 23.01
C GLY A 174 -10.88 6.71 22.12
N ILE A 175 -10.75 5.78 21.19
CA ILE A 175 -11.85 5.34 20.33
C ILE A 175 -12.73 4.33 21.08
N GLU A 176 -14.03 4.58 21.15
CA GLU A 176 -15.01 3.60 21.61
C GLU A 176 -15.43 2.68 20.48
N ASN A 177 -15.85 3.27 19.36
CA ASN A 177 -16.20 2.60 18.11
C ASN A 177 -16.08 3.56 16.94
N GLY A 178 -16.09 3.02 15.72
CA GLY A 178 -16.05 3.84 14.51
C GLY A 178 -16.48 3.07 13.28
N TYR A 179 -16.92 3.82 12.28
CA TYR A 179 -17.29 3.28 10.97
C TYR A 179 -16.69 4.13 9.86
N MET A 180 -15.97 3.48 8.95
CA MET A 180 -15.40 4.16 7.79
C MET A 180 -16.12 3.80 6.50
N THR A 181 -16.21 4.77 5.61
CA THR A 181 -16.54 4.54 4.21
C THR A 181 -15.36 4.98 3.37
N THR A 182 -14.74 4.06 2.63
CA THR A 182 -13.77 4.49 1.62
C THR A 182 -14.47 4.73 0.28
N ILE A 183 -14.36 5.94 -0.24
CA ILE A 183 -14.70 6.28 -1.62
C ILE A 183 -13.43 6.01 -2.41
N HIS A 184 -13.44 4.90 -3.17
CA HIS A 184 -12.21 4.31 -3.67
C HIS A 184 -12.19 4.29 -5.20
N SER A 185 -11.07 4.69 -5.77
CA SER A 185 -10.82 4.52 -7.21
C SER A 185 -10.98 3.06 -7.62
N TYR A 186 -11.32 2.80 -8.88
CA TYR A 186 -11.30 1.43 -9.39
C TYR A 186 -9.85 0.90 -9.46
N THR A 187 -9.70 -0.40 -9.39
CA THR A 187 -8.39 -1.09 -9.41
C THR A 187 -8.39 -2.21 -10.44
N GLY A 188 -7.25 -2.84 -10.69
CA GLY A 188 -7.12 -3.97 -11.60
C GLY A 188 -7.98 -5.20 -11.26
N ASP A 189 -8.60 -5.23 -10.07
CA ASP A 189 -9.60 -6.22 -9.67
C ASP A 189 -10.97 -5.98 -10.35
N GLN A 190 -11.20 -4.78 -10.90
CA GLN A 190 -12.46 -4.41 -11.52
C GLN A 190 -12.36 -4.40 -13.05
N ASN A 191 -13.44 -4.82 -13.70
CA ASN A 191 -13.51 -4.93 -15.16
C ASN A 191 -13.91 -3.60 -15.81
N THR A 192 -13.43 -3.34 -17.01
CA THR A 192 -13.81 -2.17 -17.82
C THR A 192 -15.22 -2.31 -18.41
N VAL A 193 -15.66 -3.54 -18.68
CA VAL A 193 -17.00 -3.88 -19.16
C VAL A 193 -17.63 -4.94 -18.26
N ASP A 194 -18.95 -5.12 -18.36
CA ASP A 194 -19.67 -6.16 -17.59
C ASP A 194 -19.12 -7.55 -17.93
N THR A 195 -18.55 -8.23 -16.93
CA THR A 195 -18.03 -9.59 -17.07
C THR A 195 -17.97 -10.29 -15.72
N PHE A 196 -17.69 -11.59 -15.71
CA PHE A 196 -17.70 -12.40 -14.49
C PHE A 196 -16.77 -11.85 -13.40
N HIS A 197 -17.33 -11.75 -12.18
CA HIS A 197 -16.60 -11.50 -10.95
C HIS A 197 -17.37 -12.17 -9.79
N LYS A 198 -16.65 -12.61 -8.73
CA LYS A 198 -17.27 -13.26 -7.54
C LYS A 198 -18.23 -12.32 -6.81
N ASP A 199 -17.89 -11.04 -6.70
CA ASP A 199 -18.79 -9.99 -6.27
C ASP A 199 -19.56 -9.49 -7.49
N LEU A 200 -20.86 -9.72 -7.54
CA LEU A 200 -21.73 -9.37 -8.67
C LEU A 200 -21.78 -7.85 -8.92
N ARG A 201 -21.51 -7.02 -7.93
CA ARG A 201 -21.42 -5.57 -8.11
C ARG A 201 -20.12 -5.18 -8.79
N ARG A 202 -18.98 -5.83 -8.45
CA ARG A 202 -17.70 -5.65 -9.16
C ARG A 202 -17.68 -6.27 -10.55
N ALA A 203 -18.64 -7.10 -10.88
CA ALA A 203 -18.85 -7.64 -12.24
C ALA A 203 -19.27 -6.55 -13.24
N ARG A 204 -19.67 -5.37 -12.77
CA ARG A 204 -20.16 -4.26 -13.61
C ARG A 204 -19.01 -3.32 -13.99
N ALA A 205 -19.16 -2.63 -15.13
CA ALA A 205 -18.20 -1.70 -15.72
C ALA A 205 -17.74 -0.64 -14.70
N ALA A 206 -16.45 -0.67 -14.35
CA ALA A 206 -15.88 0.13 -13.25
C ALA A 206 -15.91 1.63 -13.52
N ALA A 207 -15.61 2.05 -14.75
CA ALA A 207 -15.55 3.45 -15.15
C ALA A 207 -16.93 4.10 -15.37
N ASN A 208 -18.02 3.33 -15.21
CA ASN A 208 -19.38 3.77 -15.52
C ASN A 208 -20.33 3.73 -14.31
N ASN A 209 -19.88 3.16 -13.18
CA ASN A 209 -20.77 2.88 -12.06
C ASN A 209 -20.17 3.30 -10.71
N ILE A 210 -21.03 3.73 -9.79
CA ILE A 210 -20.74 3.79 -8.36
C ILE A 210 -21.07 2.41 -7.80
N ILE A 211 -20.08 1.72 -7.24
CA ILE A 211 -20.16 0.30 -6.87
C ILE A 211 -19.94 0.13 -5.35
N PRO A 212 -21.00 -0.06 -4.54
CA PRO A 212 -20.86 -0.46 -3.15
C PRO A 212 -20.31 -1.89 -3.07
N THR A 213 -19.30 -2.12 -2.23
CA THR A 213 -18.67 -3.43 -2.03
C THR A 213 -18.09 -3.56 -0.62
N SER A 214 -17.78 -4.77 -0.22
CA SER A 214 -17.15 -5.03 1.06
C SER A 214 -15.68 -4.62 1.08
N THR A 215 -15.18 -4.32 2.27
CA THR A 215 -13.75 -4.13 2.55
C THR A 215 -13.40 -4.68 3.92
N GLY A 216 -12.26 -5.33 4.04
CA GLY A 216 -11.70 -5.73 5.33
C GLY A 216 -10.78 -4.69 5.97
N ALA A 217 -10.61 -3.53 5.34
CA ALA A 217 -9.59 -2.55 5.73
C ALA A 217 -9.76 -2.01 7.16
N ALA A 218 -11.00 -1.71 7.58
CA ALA A 218 -11.28 -1.24 8.94
C ALA A 218 -11.02 -2.32 9.99
N LYS A 219 -11.42 -3.57 9.70
CA LYS A 219 -11.16 -4.70 10.59
C LYS A 219 -9.66 -5.01 10.70
N ALA A 220 -8.91 -4.80 9.62
CA ALA A 220 -7.47 -4.98 9.59
C ALA A 220 -6.71 -3.98 10.48
N VAL A 221 -7.29 -2.81 10.81
CA VAL A 221 -6.73 -1.91 11.83
C VAL A 221 -6.57 -2.62 13.16
N GLY A 222 -7.47 -3.55 13.50
CA GLY A 222 -7.36 -4.36 14.72
C GLY A 222 -6.17 -5.35 14.74
N LEU A 223 -5.50 -5.61 13.58
CA LEU A 223 -4.24 -6.36 13.54
C LEU A 223 -3.05 -5.46 13.87
N VAL A 224 -3.15 -4.18 13.54
CA VAL A 224 -2.12 -3.16 13.71
C VAL A 224 -2.21 -2.50 15.09
N LEU A 225 -3.44 -2.23 15.53
CA LEU A 225 -3.81 -1.68 16.84
C LEU A 225 -4.73 -2.67 17.57
N PRO A 226 -4.19 -3.71 18.25
CA PRO A 226 -4.98 -4.83 18.77
C PRO A 226 -6.11 -4.47 19.72
N HIS A 227 -5.96 -3.38 20.48
CA HIS A 227 -6.99 -2.88 21.42
C HIS A 227 -8.21 -2.24 20.72
N LEU A 228 -8.11 -1.96 19.40
CA LEU A 228 -9.24 -1.54 18.55
C LEU A 228 -9.94 -2.71 17.84
N LYS A 229 -9.50 -3.96 18.07
CA LYS A 229 -10.14 -5.13 17.49
C LYS A 229 -11.61 -5.20 17.86
N GLY A 230 -12.48 -5.29 16.84
CA GLY A 230 -13.94 -5.36 17.00
C GLY A 230 -14.63 -4.00 17.22
N LYS A 231 -13.88 -2.89 17.30
CA LYS A 231 -14.45 -1.55 17.46
C LYS A 231 -14.64 -0.80 16.14
N LEU A 232 -13.93 -1.21 15.09
CA LEU A 232 -13.98 -0.56 13.78
C LEU A 232 -14.55 -1.50 12.74
N ASP A 233 -15.47 -0.97 11.91
CA ASP A 233 -15.96 -1.64 10.71
C ASP A 233 -16.09 -0.62 9.57
N GLY A 234 -16.44 -1.07 8.37
CA GLY A 234 -16.56 -0.16 7.23
C GLY A 234 -16.98 -0.82 5.93
N THR A 235 -17.18 0.02 4.94
CA THR A 235 -17.55 -0.36 3.58
C THR A 235 -16.72 0.39 2.56
N ALA A 236 -16.72 -0.09 1.32
CA ALA A 236 -16.11 0.59 0.18
C ALA A 236 -17.18 0.97 -0.85
N ILE A 237 -17.01 2.16 -1.43
CA ILE A 237 -17.77 2.61 -2.60
C ILE A 237 -16.75 2.87 -3.69
N ARG A 238 -16.74 2.02 -4.73
CA ARG A 238 -15.89 2.23 -5.91
C ARG A 238 -16.53 3.28 -6.80
N VAL A 239 -15.70 4.20 -7.30
CA VAL A 239 -16.13 5.32 -8.15
C VAL A 239 -15.35 5.33 -9.47
N PRO A 240 -15.89 5.98 -10.53
CA PRO A 240 -15.25 6.09 -11.85
C PRO A 240 -14.02 7.01 -11.85
N THR A 241 -13.05 6.77 -11.00
CA THR A 241 -11.81 7.54 -10.85
C THR A 241 -10.64 6.57 -10.93
N PRO A 242 -9.60 6.85 -11.74
CA PRO A 242 -8.53 5.90 -12.00
C PRO A 242 -7.55 5.75 -10.82
N ASN A 243 -7.36 6.79 -10.02
CA ASN A 243 -6.46 6.81 -8.88
C ASN A 243 -6.90 7.85 -7.86
N VAL A 244 -6.33 7.81 -6.68
CA VAL A 244 -6.62 8.56 -5.46
C VAL A 244 -8.00 8.22 -4.90
N SER A 245 -7.98 7.89 -3.64
CA SER A 245 -9.14 7.48 -2.85
C SER A 245 -9.23 8.34 -1.59
N LEU A 246 -10.36 8.28 -0.92
CA LEU A 246 -10.52 8.92 0.38
C LEU A 246 -11.21 8.00 1.39
N VAL A 247 -10.91 8.21 2.66
CA VAL A 247 -11.60 7.60 3.79
C VAL A 247 -12.42 8.67 4.50
N ASP A 248 -13.72 8.46 4.60
CA ASP A 248 -14.64 9.19 5.45
C ASP A 248 -14.85 8.37 6.73
N PHE A 249 -14.21 8.80 7.83
CA PHE A 249 -14.18 8.09 9.10
C PHE A 249 -15.01 8.79 10.16
N LYS A 250 -16.05 8.10 10.66
CA LYS A 250 -16.92 8.54 11.76
C LYS A 250 -16.57 7.71 12.99
N PHE A 251 -16.49 8.35 14.16
CA PHE A 251 -16.06 7.70 15.38
C PHE A 251 -16.68 8.32 16.62
N ASN A 252 -16.81 7.51 17.67
CA ASN A 252 -17.09 7.95 19.03
C ASN A 252 -15.82 7.84 19.89
N THR A 253 -15.59 8.84 20.71
CA THR A 253 -14.45 8.93 21.61
C THR A 253 -14.87 8.84 23.08
N LYS A 254 -13.94 8.41 23.94
CA LYS A 254 -14.13 8.35 25.39
C LYS A 254 -14.03 9.74 26.04
N LYS A 255 -13.17 10.60 25.49
CA LYS A 255 -13.00 11.99 25.95
C LYS A 255 -13.76 12.92 25.03
N ASN A 256 -14.09 14.10 25.55
CA ASN A 256 -14.66 15.17 24.73
C ASN A 256 -13.67 15.58 23.62
N ILE A 257 -14.21 15.98 22.49
CA ILE A 257 -13.50 16.46 21.31
C ILE A 257 -14.09 17.77 20.83
N SER A 258 -13.26 18.62 20.26
CA SER A 258 -13.64 19.74 19.44
C SER A 258 -12.94 19.67 18.09
N ILE A 259 -13.43 20.39 17.09
CA ILE A 259 -12.79 20.48 15.77
C ILE A 259 -11.36 21.03 15.91
N GLU A 260 -11.19 22.05 16.75
CA GLU A 260 -9.90 22.68 16.98
C GLU A 260 -8.89 21.70 17.59
N GLU A 261 -9.27 20.97 18.66
CA GLU A 261 -8.40 20.00 19.31
C GLU A 261 -8.01 18.85 18.38
N LEU A 262 -8.98 18.32 17.61
CA LEU A 262 -8.71 17.28 16.60
C LEU A 262 -7.68 17.77 15.58
N ASN A 263 -7.94 18.94 14.97
CA ASN A 263 -7.07 19.50 13.95
C ASN A 263 -5.67 19.82 14.47
N ASN A 264 -5.56 20.37 15.68
CA ASN A 264 -4.28 20.65 16.34
C ASN A 264 -3.48 19.35 16.57
N LYS A 265 -4.14 18.28 17.03
CA LYS A 265 -3.47 17.00 17.24
C LYS A 265 -3.00 16.38 15.92
N PHE A 266 -3.78 16.42 14.87
CA PHE A 266 -3.34 15.95 13.56
C PHE A 266 -2.14 16.75 13.02
N GLN A 267 -2.10 18.07 13.19
CA GLN A 267 -0.95 18.91 12.82
C GLN A 267 0.30 18.54 13.62
N GLU A 268 0.14 18.32 14.93
CA GLU A 268 1.24 17.91 15.84
C GLU A 268 1.85 16.58 15.39
N TYR A 269 1.02 15.57 15.13
CA TYR A 269 1.49 14.25 14.69
C TYR A 269 2.08 14.27 13.28
N ALA A 270 1.50 15.02 12.36
CA ALA A 270 1.98 15.15 10.98
C ALA A 270 3.35 15.86 10.90
N SER A 271 3.63 16.79 11.77
CA SER A 271 4.94 17.46 11.86
C SER A 271 5.96 16.73 12.74
N GLY A 272 5.48 15.81 13.57
CA GLY A 272 6.26 15.05 14.56
C GLY A 272 6.36 13.56 14.24
N PRO A 273 5.75 12.68 15.08
CA PRO A 273 6.00 11.23 15.04
C PRO A 273 5.51 10.54 13.75
N LEU A 274 4.54 11.12 13.05
CA LEU A 274 4.02 10.59 11.78
C LEU A 274 4.47 11.38 10.55
N LYS A 275 5.54 12.17 10.67
CA LYS A 275 6.09 12.92 9.53
C LYS A 275 6.43 11.99 8.37
N GLY A 276 5.94 12.34 7.17
CA GLY A 276 6.10 11.53 5.95
C GLY A 276 5.07 10.40 5.79
N ILE A 277 4.33 10.07 6.85
CA ILE A 277 3.24 9.07 6.83
C ILE A 277 1.87 9.76 6.80
N LEU A 278 1.65 10.67 7.74
CA LEU A 278 0.46 11.52 7.84
C LEU A 278 0.81 12.94 7.41
N ALA A 279 -0.12 13.58 6.74
CA ALA A 279 -0.11 15.01 6.50
C ALA A 279 -1.47 15.63 6.78
N VAL A 280 -1.52 16.94 6.80
CA VAL A 280 -2.74 17.74 6.87
C VAL A 280 -2.80 18.70 5.71
N ASP A 281 -4.00 19.02 5.26
CA ASP A 281 -4.26 19.98 4.18
C ASP A 281 -5.39 20.91 4.60
N THR A 282 -5.33 22.17 4.16
CA THR A 282 -6.34 23.21 4.42
C THR A 282 -6.88 23.82 3.15
N ASP A 283 -6.35 23.40 1.99
CA ASP A 283 -6.80 23.89 0.69
C ASP A 283 -8.02 23.07 0.19
N PRO A 284 -8.94 23.66 -0.55
CA PRO A 284 -10.10 22.97 -1.11
C PRO A 284 -9.71 22.11 -2.32
N LYS A 285 -9.01 21.01 -2.08
CA LYS A 285 -8.46 20.09 -3.09
C LYS A 285 -9.43 18.95 -3.40
N VAL A 286 -9.21 18.33 -4.56
CA VAL A 286 -9.91 17.14 -5.03
C VAL A 286 -8.94 16.00 -5.33
N SER A 287 -9.43 14.82 -5.65
CA SER A 287 -8.62 13.60 -5.80
C SER A 287 -7.40 13.76 -6.70
N SER A 288 -7.52 14.45 -7.83
CA SER A 288 -6.40 14.62 -8.79
C SER A 288 -5.22 15.40 -8.22
N ASP A 289 -5.44 16.25 -7.21
CA ASP A 289 -4.40 17.07 -6.59
C ASP A 289 -3.48 16.26 -5.66
N PHE A 290 -3.91 15.05 -5.29
CA PHE A 290 -3.15 14.12 -4.45
C PHE A 290 -2.49 12.99 -5.25
N ASN A 291 -2.60 13.02 -6.59
CA ASN A 291 -1.94 12.03 -7.42
C ASN A 291 -0.43 12.10 -7.24
N HIS A 292 0.21 10.95 -7.07
CA HIS A 292 1.64 10.83 -6.82
C HIS A 292 2.11 11.35 -5.44
N ASP A 293 1.21 11.51 -4.48
CA ASP A 293 1.60 11.84 -3.11
C ASP A 293 2.11 10.58 -2.39
N PRO A 294 3.35 10.61 -1.85
CA PRO A 294 3.95 9.43 -1.22
C PRO A 294 3.43 9.12 0.19
N ARG A 295 2.63 10.02 0.79
CA ARG A 295 2.12 9.84 2.15
C ARG A 295 0.96 8.84 2.18
N SER A 296 0.82 8.16 3.31
CA SER A 296 -0.24 7.17 3.50
C SER A 296 -1.62 7.81 3.72
N SER A 297 -1.64 9.02 4.29
CA SER A 297 -2.87 9.68 4.73
C SER A 297 -2.67 11.19 4.71
N ILE A 298 -3.54 11.92 4.03
CA ILE A 298 -3.56 13.39 4.00
C ILE A 298 -4.91 13.85 4.52
N LEU A 299 -4.94 14.30 5.78
CA LEU A 299 -6.17 14.72 6.43
C LEU A 299 -6.62 16.08 5.91
N ASP A 300 -7.85 16.16 5.45
CA ASP A 300 -8.51 17.40 5.06
C ASP A 300 -9.08 18.07 6.31
N LEU A 301 -8.37 19.09 6.82
CA LEU A 301 -8.77 19.78 8.05
C LEU A 301 -10.05 20.60 7.89
N THR A 302 -10.40 20.95 6.65
CA THR A 302 -11.62 21.72 6.36
C THR A 302 -12.88 20.86 6.48
N GLU A 303 -12.72 19.53 6.39
CA GLU A 303 -13.78 18.54 6.45
C GLU A 303 -13.93 17.88 7.84
N THR A 304 -13.15 18.33 8.83
CA THR A 304 -13.30 17.87 10.22
C THR A 304 -14.59 18.42 10.82
N THR A 305 -15.44 17.54 11.33
CA THR A 305 -16.72 17.93 11.93
C THR A 305 -16.99 17.15 13.22
N THR A 306 -17.78 17.74 14.12
CA THR A 306 -18.30 17.10 15.33
C THR A 306 -19.81 17.30 15.41
N VAL A 307 -20.55 16.25 15.80
CA VAL A 307 -22.01 16.33 15.98
C VAL A 307 -22.36 16.46 17.46
N SER A 308 -21.52 15.92 18.33
CA SER A 308 -21.60 16.03 19.77
C SER A 308 -20.19 16.12 20.37
N ASN A 309 -20.10 16.26 21.67
CA ASN A 309 -18.80 16.33 22.36
C ASN A 309 -17.93 15.05 22.21
N THR A 310 -18.51 13.95 21.74
CA THR A 310 -17.79 12.68 21.59
C THR A 310 -17.93 12.03 20.22
N PHE A 311 -18.78 12.55 19.32
CA PHE A 311 -18.96 12.04 17.96
C PHE A 311 -18.28 12.95 16.95
N GLY A 312 -17.24 12.44 16.29
CA GLY A 312 -16.47 13.15 15.29
C GLY A 312 -16.48 12.45 13.91
N ARG A 313 -16.20 13.25 12.90
CA ARG A 313 -15.95 12.79 11.53
C ARG A 313 -14.72 13.50 11.00
N VAL A 314 -13.83 12.72 10.36
CA VAL A 314 -12.67 13.23 9.62
C VAL A 314 -12.65 12.63 8.22
N LEU A 315 -12.03 13.36 7.29
CA LEU A 315 -11.85 12.94 5.92
C LEU A 315 -10.36 12.95 5.59
N THR A 316 -9.87 11.88 4.98
CA THR A 316 -8.47 11.75 4.63
C THR A 316 -8.28 11.18 3.23
N TRP A 317 -7.41 11.81 2.45
CA TRP A 317 -7.02 11.44 1.10
C TRP A 317 -5.82 10.51 1.09
N TYR A 318 -5.70 9.68 0.07
CA TYR A 318 -4.51 8.86 -0.17
C TYR A 318 -4.39 8.46 -1.63
N ASP A 319 -3.17 8.54 -2.17
CA ASP A 319 -2.87 7.86 -3.42
C ASP A 319 -2.75 6.37 -3.13
N ASN A 320 -3.79 5.61 -3.52
CA ASN A 320 -3.90 4.18 -3.21
C ASN A 320 -2.86 3.32 -3.94
N GLU A 321 -2.17 3.86 -4.93
CA GLU A 321 -1.09 3.21 -5.65
C GLU A 321 0.28 3.72 -5.19
N TRP A 322 0.52 5.04 -5.27
CA TRP A 322 1.84 5.63 -5.01
C TRP A 322 2.21 5.64 -3.53
N GLY A 323 1.32 6.13 -2.68
CA GLY A 323 1.54 6.12 -1.22
C GLY A 323 1.78 4.70 -0.71
N PHE A 324 0.99 3.74 -1.16
CA PHE A 324 1.16 2.33 -0.81
C PHE A 324 2.49 1.74 -1.31
N SER A 325 2.91 2.07 -2.53
CA SER A 325 4.19 1.61 -3.11
C SER A 325 5.39 2.14 -2.32
N ASN A 326 5.33 3.38 -1.84
CA ASN A 326 6.34 3.94 -0.94
C ASN A 326 6.42 3.19 0.39
N ARG A 327 5.30 2.82 0.99
CA ARG A 327 5.28 1.98 2.21
C ARG A 327 5.88 0.59 1.99
N MET A 328 5.68 0.00 0.81
CA MET A 328 6.34 -1.27 0.47
C MET A 328 7.87 -1.15 0.54
N LEU A 329 8.45 -0.08 0.01
CA LEU A 329 9.90 0.15 0.03
C LEU A 329 10.43 0.36 1.44
N GLU A 330 9.76 1.16 2.26
CA GLU A 330 10.16 1.41 3.64
C GLU A 330 10.04 0.14 4.50
N THR A 331 8.99 -0.65 4.30
CA THR A 331 8.85 -1.96 4.94
C THR A 331 9.99 -2.89 4.51
N THR A 332 10.35 -2.88 3.22
CA THR A 332 11.45 -3.67 2.69
C THR A 332 12.78 -3.25 3.32
N GLU A 333 13.03 -1.97 3.44
CA GLU A 333 14.24 -1.45 4.07
C GLU A 333 14.36 -1.91 5.54
N GLN A 334 13.26 -1.83 6.27
CA GLN A 334 13.23 -2.30 7.65
C GLN A 334 13.47 -3.81 7.75
N VAL A 335 12.83 -4.60 6.88
CA VAL A 335 13.05 -6.06 6.78
C VAL A 335 14.51 -6.40 6.48
N CYS A 336 15.17 -5.61 5.64
CA CYS A 336 16.58 -5.79 5.31
C CYS A 336 17.55 -5.46 6.46
N LYS A 337 17.12 -4.60 7.39
CA LYS A 337 17.89 -4.20 8.58
C LYS A 337 17.75 -5.17 9.76
N LEU A 338 16.71 -6.01 9.76
CA LEU A 338 16.47 -7.08 10.75
C LEU A 338 17.23 -8.36 10.39
#